data_8083c61123bfe29e51d762083de31655
#
_entry.id   8083c61123bfe29e51d762083de31655
#
_cell.length_a   1.000
_cell.length_b   1.000
_cell.length_c   1.000
_cell.angle_alpha   90.00
_cell.angle_beta   90.00
_cell.angle_gamma   90.00
#
_symmetry.space_group_name_H-M   'P 1'
#
loop_
_entity.id
_entity.type
_entity.pdbx_description
1 polymer ?
#
loop_
_entity_poly.entity_id
_entity_poly.type
_entity_poly.pdbx_seq_one_letter_code
_entity_poly.pdbx_strand_id
1 'polypeptide(L)'
;MSANPKDFLSNLNLPSPFGLPSWLLRLSRGRLTQRHFVLILSFCVGLASGIAANILKWFIHFVEHWLTHNFTVDSSNALYLVYPAVGILLSALFTRYVVRDNIGHGITKILYALSRNQCFIKSHNTWSSIVASGITIGFGGSVGAESPVVLTGSAIGSRIGRWFHQDYRTLMILVGCGASGAIAGIYKAPIAGLVFTIEVLMIDLTMSSLVPLLISCATAACVTYFVSGGTTMFQVALNDPFVVSRVPGTILLGLVCGISALYFTRTMNAFEGVFASFKNYLARYALGAAVLALLIFLFPPLYGEGYNVVGILIGNEGAAEPTSVLNNSIFYGHNNYLLLFIALVALVKVFASTATTGGGGCGGTFAPSIFLGCLTGYVFAGLWNKIQPFGLAMPTTNACLYGMAAVMSAVFHAPLTGVFLIAELTGSYQLLVPLMIVSSVSYITVRSIEPHSIYAMRLARQGHLLSHHKDQSVIALMNLDKVIDKTRPKLAPEMTLGHMLQVVANSKRLHFAVCAPDGSLLGQINLNNIRHIIFRSELYQQFTVHALMSTPSAVLRTDDGMLAIMDKFQIDDAGTLPVVDPDNHFVGYVSRAQLYSEYREIMKDFSED
;
A
#
# COMPACT_ATOMS: atom_id res chain seq x y z
N MET A 1 39.26 19.77 -14.56
CA MET A 1 38.06 20.35 -15.20
C MET A 1 36.91 19.41 -14.96
N SER A 2 36.10 19.70 -13.96
CA SER A 2 34.94 18.91 -13.56
C SER A 2 33.75 19.35 -14.42
N ALA A 3 33.33 18.53 -15.34
CA ALA A 3 32.10 18.75 -16.08
C ALA A 3 30.90 18.58 -15.12
N ASN A 4 30.08 19.60 -15.02
CA ASN A 4 28.92 19.68 -14.17
C ASN A 4 27.87 18.66 -14.68
N PRO A 5 27.31 17.74 -13.84
CA PRO A 5 26.31 16.76 -14.29
C PRO A 5 25.06 17.38 -14.90
N LYS A 6 24.85 18.68 -14.70
CA LYS A 6 23.70 19.43 -15.26
C LYS A 6 23.74 19.62 -16.78
N ASP A 7 24.92 19.52 -17.39
CA ASP A 7 25.07 19.75 -18.85
C ASP A 7 24.85 18.49 -19.70
N PHE A 8 24.90 17.30 -19.08
CA PHE A 8 24.64 16.04 -19.79
C PHE A 8 23.15 15.80 -20.08
N LEU A 9 22.25 16.32 -19.22
CA LEU A 9 20.81 16.18 -19.40
C LEU A 9 20.17 17.21 -20.35
N SER A 10 20.91 18.28 -20.71
CA SER A 10 20.41 19.31 -21.62
C SER A 10 20.37 18.88 -23.09
N ASN A 11 21.07 17.80 -23.47
CA ASN A 11 21.19 17.32 -24.85
C ASN A 11 20.29 16.12 -25.20
N LEU A 12 19.50 15.58 -24.25
CA LEU A 12 18.52 14.58 -24.54
C LEU A 12 17.18 15.24 -24.88
N ASN A 13 17.02 15.56 -26.18
CA ASN A 13 15.73 15.89 -26.80
C ASN A 13 14.83 14.62 -26.83
N LEU A 14 14.34 14.20 -25.66
CA LEU A 14 13.26 13.22 -25.60
C LEU A 14 11.94 13.96 -25.83
N PRO A 15 11.14 13.62 -26.85
CA PRO A 15 9.85 14.23 -27.06
C PRO A 15 8.96 13.93 -25.85
N SER A 16 8.47 14.98 -25.16
CA SER A 16 7.47 14.85 -24.13
C SER A 16 6.20 14.24 -24.75
N PRO A 17 5.67 13.10 -24.29
CA PRO A 17 4.50 12.47 -24.90
C PRO A 17 3.19 13.25 -24.70
N PHE A 18 3.22 14.37 -23.99
CA PHE A 18 2.11 15.31 -23.88
C PHE A 18 2.71 16.72 -23.70
N GLY A 19 2.44 17.60 -24.68
CA GLY A 19 2.95 18.97 -24.72
C GLY A 19 2.51 19.82 -23.52
N LEU A 20 3.24 19.69 -22.42
CA LEU A 20 3.18 20.70 -21.35
C LEU A 20 3.73 22.00 -21.90
N PRO A 21 3.00 23.13 -21.75
CA PRO A 21 3.48 24.40 -22.21
C PRO A 21 4.83 24.73 -21.57
N SER A 22 5.78 25.14 -22.36
CA SER A 22 7.19 25.40 -21.99
C SER A 22 7.36 26.38 -20.82
N TRP A 23 6.35 27.19 -20.52
CA TRP A 23 6.36 28.10 -19.36
C TRP A 23 6.25 27.36 -18.01
N LEU A 24 5.53 26.23 -17.93
CA LEU A 24 5.46 25.40 -16.72
C LEU A 24 6.81 24.74 -16.39
N LEU A 25 7.55 24.32 -17.42
CA LEU A 25 8.91 23.79 -17.25
C LEU A 25 9.92 24.89 -16.88
N ARG A 26 9.68 26.16 -17.25
CA ARG A 26 10.51 27.30 -16.85
C ARG A 26 10.29 27.69 -15.39
N LEU A 27 9.10 27.49 -14.82
CA LEU A 27 8.83 27.69 -13.40
C LEU A 27 9.66 26.75 -12.50
N SER A 28 9.92 25.51 -12.96
CA SER A 28 10.76 24.56 -12.21
C SER A 28 12.25 24.91 -12.24
N ARG A 29 12.73 25.71 -13.22
CA ARG A 29 14.17 25.99 -13.47
C ARG A 29 14.67 27.35 -12.96
N GLY A 30 13.81 28.26 -12.51
CA GLY A 30 14.23 29.65 -12.51
C GLY A 30 14.25 30.43 -11.20
N ARG A 31 13.46 30.19 -10.17
CA ARG A 31 13.41 31.04 -8.95
C ARG A 31 12.89 30.34 -7.67
N LEU A 32 12.36 29.12 -7.74
CA LEU A 32 11.80 28.44 -6.57
C LEU A 32 12.82 27.45 -6.02
N THR A 33 13.06 27.50 -4.71
CA THR A 33 13.78 26.41 -4.02
C THR A 33 12.99 25.12 -4.18
N GLN A 34 13.67 23.98 -4.29
CA GLN A 34 13.03 22.66 -4.48
C GLN A 34 11.92 22.40 -3.46
N ARG A 35 12.10 22.87 -2.22
CA ARG A 35 11.08 22.78 -1.15
C ARG A 35 9.75 23.45 -1.53
N HIS A 36 9.79 24.71 -1.98
CA HIS A 36 8.57 25.43 -2.39
C HIS A 36 7.88 24.76 -3.60
N PHE A 37 8.67 24.21 -4.52
CA PHE A 37 8.13 23.50 -5.67
C PHE A 37 7.36 22.25 -5.27
N VAL A 38 7.88 21.43 -4.32
CA VAL A 38 7.19 20.26 -3.78
C VAL A 38 5.87 20.66 -3.12
N LEU A 39 5.81 21.78 -2.37
CA LEU A 39 4.57 22.26 -1.75
C LEU A 39 3.50 22.64 -2.79
N ILE A 40 3.90 23.28 -3.89
CA ILE A 40 2.97 23.59 -4.99
C ILE A 40 2.45 22.31 -5.65
N LEU A 41 3.33 21.32 -5.89
CA LEU A 41 2.92 20.04 -6.45
C LEU A 41 1.97 19.30 -5.50
N SER A 42 2.23 19.35 -4.19
CA SER A 42 1.36 18.73 -3.18
C SER A 42 -0.03 19.37 -3.14
N PHE A 43 -0.12 20.69 -3.27
CA PHE A 43 -1.39 21.38 -3.44
C PHE A 43 -2.14 20.91 -4.70
N CYS A 44 -1.46 20.82 -5.84
CA CYS A 44 -2.08 20.34 -7.09
C CYS A 44 -2.54 18.88 -6.99
N VAL A 45 -1.73 18.01 -6.34
CA VAL A 45 -2.09 16.61 -6.09
C VAL A 45 -3.30 16.52 -5.17
N GLY A 46 -3.32 17.31 -4.07
CA GLY A 46 -4.45 17.37 -3.15
C GLY A 46 -5.75 17.82 -3.81
N LEU A 47 -5.66 18.87 -4.63
CA LEU A 47 -6.79 19.37 -5.43
C LEU A 47 -7.35 18.28 -6.35
N ALA A 48 -6.49 17.65 -7.14
CA ALA A 48 -6.89 16.61 -8.09
C ALA A 48 -7.43 15.36 -7.38
N SER A 49 -6.82 14.95 -6.25
CA SER A 49 -7.28 13.80 -5.46
C SER A 49 -8.62 14.07 -4.77
N GLY A 50 -8.83 15.29 -4.26
CA GLY A 50 -10.11 15.72 -3.70
C GLY A 50 -11.23 15.71 -4.75
N ILE A 51 -10.98 16.22 -5.94
CA ILE A 51 -11.93 16.16 -7.07
C ILE A 51 -12.24 14.70 -7.42
N ALA A 52 -11.22 13.85 -7.54
CA ALA A 52 -11.39 12.43 -7.86
C ALA A 52 -12.23 11.69 -6.81
N ALA A 53 -12.03 11.99 -5.52
CA ALA A 53 -12.81 11.43 -4.42
C ALA A 53 -14.30 11.83 -4.50
N ASN A 54 -14.58 13.10 -4.80
CA ASN A 54 -15.95 13.59 -4.98
C ASN A 54 -16.63 12.99 -6.21
N ILE A 55 -15.90 12.85 -7.33
CA ILE A 55 -16.43 12.18 -8.55
C ILE A 55 -16.81 10.74 -8.24
N LEU A 56 -15.96 9.98 -7.54
CA LEU A 56 -16.27 8.60 -7.17
C LEU A 56 -17.51 8.53 -6.28
N LYS A 57 -17.58 9.36 -5.24
CA LYS A 57 -18.72 9.39 -4.31
C LYS A 57 -20.02 9.75 -5.04
N TRP A 58 -19.98 10.78 -5.87
CA TRP A 58 -21.11 11.17 -6.71
C TRP A 58 -21.54 10.02 -7.64
N PHE A 59 -20.58 9.33 -8.28
CA PHE A 59 -20.88 8.24 -9.20
C PHE A 59 -21.51 7.03 -8.49
N ILE A 60 -21.02 6.67 -7.30
CA ILE A 60 -21.64 5.61 -6.49
C ILE A 60 -23.09 5.97 -6.14
N HIS A 61 -23.33 7.17 -5.60
CA HIS A 61 -24.67 7.61 -5.22
C HIS A 61 -25.62 7.73 -6.43
N PHE A 62 -25.10 8.18 -7.57
CA PHE A 62 -25.89 8.25 -8.80
C PHE A 62 -26.38 6.87 -9.23
N VAL A 63 -25.48 5.88 -9.27
CA VAL A 63 -25.83 4.50 -9.67
C VAL A 63 -26.76 3.88 -8.63
N GLU A 64 -26.45 4.00 -7.34
CA GLU A 64 -27.28 3.49 -6.25
C GLU A 64 -28.69 4.09 -6.29
N HIS A 65 -28.81 5.40 -6.37
CA HIS A 65 -30.10 6.07 -6.45
C HIS A 65 -30.93 5.64 -7.66
N TRP A 66 -30.30 5.54 -8.83
CA TRP A 66 -30.97 5.09 -10.06
C TRP A 66 -31.52 3.67 -9.95
N LEU A 67 -30.80 2.77 -9.25
CA LEU A 67 -31.21 1.37 -9.07
C LEU A 67 -32.21 1.17 -7.92
N THR A 68 -32.12 1.97 -6.85
CA THR A 68 -32.92 1.77 -5.63
C THR A 68 -34.15 2.67 -5.53
N HIS A 69 -34.33 3.61 -6.44
CA HIS A 69 -35.44 4.58 -6.42
C HIS A 69 -36.85 3.96 -6.30
N ASN A 70 -37.04 2.73 -6.80
CA ASN A 70 -38.32 2.02 -6.79
C ASN A 70 -38.39 0.87 -5.76
N PHE A 71 -37.47 0.83 -4.76
CA PHE A 71 -37.55 -0.20 -3.73
C PHE A 71 -38.71 0.05 -2.78
N THR A 72 -39.61 -0.93 -2.71
CA THR A 72 -40.68 -0.95 -1.70
C THR A 72 -40.15 -1.49 -0.39
N VAL A 73 -40.59 -0.92 0.73
CA VAL A 73 -40.14 -1.29 2.09
C VAL A 73 -40.69 -2.65 2.54
N ASP A 74 -41.67 -3.19 1.83
CA ASP A 74 -42.40 -4.39 2.20
C ASP A 74 -41.72 -5.65 1.65
N SER A 75 -41.38 -6.57 2.53
CA SER A 75 -40.85 -7.93 2.28
C SER A 75 -39.59 -8.04 1.38
N SER A 76 -39.03 -9.22 1.27
CA SER A 76 -37.81 -9.50 0.51
C SER A 76 -37.91 -9.12 -0.97
N ASN A 77 -37.05 -8.23 -1.44
CA ASN A 77 -37.03 -7.76 -2.82
C ASN A 77 -36.09 -8.62 -3.67
N ALA A 78 -36.64 -9.30 -4.70
CA ALA A 78 -35.89 -10.17 -5.61
C ALA A 78 -34.79 -9.41 -6.42
N LEU A 79 -34.86 -8.08 -6.53
CA LEU A 79 -33.84 -7.27 -7.19
C LEU A 79 -32.48 -7.32 -6.49
N TYR A 80 -32.44 -7.58 -5.18
CA TYR A 80 -31.20 -7.83 -4.43
C TYR A 80 -30.41 -9.07 -4.92
N LEU A 81 -31.08 -10.02 -5.60
CA LEU A 81 -30.40 -11.14 -6.25
C LEU A 81 -29.73 -10.76 -7.57
N VAL A 82 -30.29 -9.81 -8.30
CA VAL A 82 -29.87 -9.48 -9.67
C VAL A 82 -28.81 -8.39 -9.69
N TYR A 83 -29.04 -7.28 -8.99
CA TYR A 83 -28.18 -6.10 -9.08
C TYR A 83 -26.72 -6.37 -8.71
N PRO A 84 -26.39 -7.04 -7.58
CA PRO A 84 -25.00 -7.30 -7.23
C PRO A 84 -24.28 -8.21 -8.24
N ALA A 85 -25.02 -9.20 -8.80
CA ALA A 85 -24.48 -10.07 -9.84
C ALA A 85 -24.14 -9.29 -11.12
N VAL A 86 -25.05 -8.41 -11.57
CA VAL A 86 -24.82 -7.55 -12.74
C VAL A 86 -23.64 -6.59 -12.48
N GLY A 87 -23.56 -5.98 -11.30
CA GLY A 87 -22.48 -5.06 -10.94
C GLY A 87 -21.11 -5.71 -10.97
N ILE A 88 -20.96 -6.90 -10.39
CA ILE A 88 -19.71 -7.67 -10.45
C ILE A 88 -19.37 -8.01 -11.91
N LEU A 89 -20.35 -8.44 -12.72
CA LEU A 89 -20.14 -8.78 -14.12
C LEU A 89 -19.63 -7.58 -14.92
N LEU A 90 -20.31 -6.45 -14.82
CA LEU A 90 -19.93 -5.22 -15.53
C LEU A 90 -18.53 -4.74 -15.12
N SER A 91 -18.22 -4.72 -13.82
CA SER A 91 -16.90 -4.37 -13.31
C SER A 91 -15.82 -5.33 -13.81
N ALA A 92 -16.10 -6.61 -13.79
CA ALA A 92 -15.18 -7.64 -14.25
C ALA A 92 -14.93 -7.58 -15.78
N LEU A 93 -15.96 -7.34 -16.58
CA LEU A 93 -15.84 -7.14 -18.02
C LEU A 93 -15.04 -5.87 -18.33
N PHE A 94 -15.34 -4.76 -17.63
CA PHE A 94 -14.61 -3.50 -17.76
C PHE A 94 -13.12 -3.70 -17.44
N THR A 95 -12.81 -4.35 -16.33
CA THR A 95 -11.42 -4.62 -15.92
C THR A 95 -10.70 -5.50 -16.94
N ARG A 96 -11.37 -6.52 -17.48
CA ARG A 96 -10.76 -7.48 -18.40
C ARG A 96 -10.56 -6.93 -19.82
N TYR A 97 -11.54 -6.25 -20.37
CA TYR A 97 -11.54 -5.85 -21.80
C TYR A 97 -11.05 -4.43 -22.01
N VAL A 98 -11.39 -3.50 -21.11
CA VAL A 98 -11.03 -2.08 -21.24
C VAL A 98 -9.69 -1.80 -20.57
N VAL A 99 -9.54 -2.17 -19.30
CA VAL A 99 -8.35 -1.83 -18.51
C VAL A 99 -7.20 -2.79 -18.78
N ARG A 100 -7.50 -4.07 -18.92
CA ARG A 100 -6.52 -5.17 -19.15
C ARG A 100 -5.45 -5.24 -18.05
N ASP A 101 -5.81 -4.86 -16.84
CA ASP A 101 -4.95 -4.93 -15.65
C ASP A 101 -5.78 -5.30 -14.41
N ASN A 102 -5.14 -5.90 -13.40
CA ASN A 102 -5.82 -6.21 -12.15
C ASN A 102 -5.93 -4.96 -11.27
N ILE A 103 -7.13 -4.47 -10.95
CA ILE A 103 -7.36 -3.28 -10.10
C ILE A 103 -7.72 -3.67 -8.65
N GLY A 104 -7.94 -4.97 -8.36
CA GLY A 104 -8.63 -5.45 -7.16
C GLY A 104 -8.03 -5.05 -5.79
N HIS A 105 -6.71 -4.89 -5.67
CA HIS A 105 -6.04 -4.62 -4.39
C HIS A 105 -5.22 -3.32 -4.44
N GLY A 106 -5.90 -2.18 -4.48
CA GLY A 106 -5.28 -0.87 -4.70
C GLY A 106 -4.16 -0.52 -3.73
N ILE A 107 -4.37 -0.67 -2.41
CA ILE A 107 -3.38 -0.31 -1.38
C ILE A 107 -2.16 -1.24 -1.45
N THR A 108 -2.34 -2.55 -1.67
CA THR A 108 -1.21 -3.48 -1.85
C THR A 108 -0.36 -3.11 -3.06
N LYS A 109 -0.98 -2.62 -4.16
CA LYS A 109 -0.24 -2.13 -5.34
C LYS A 109 0.57 -0.87 -5.05
N ILE A 110 0.03 0.04 -4.22
CA ILE A 110 0.75 1.24 -3.80
C ILE A 110 1.96 0.83 -2.95
N LEU A 111 1.78 -0.04 -1.98
CA LEU A 111 2.87 -0.58 -1.17
C LEU A 111 3.94 -1.25 -2.03
N TYR A 112 3.54 -2.04 -3.04
CA TYR A 112 4.48 -2.63 -4.01
C TYR A 112 5.22 -1.56 -4.82
N ALA A 113 4.52 -0.51 -5.30
CA ALA A 113 5.13 0.57 -6.06
C ALA A 113 6.14 1.37 -5.22
N LEU A 114 5.82 1.63 -3.95
CA LEU A 114 6.72 2.30 -3.01
C LEU A 114 7.95 1.44 -2.69
N SER A 115 7.78 0.11 -2.57
CA SER A 115 8.84 -0.79 -2.12
C SER A 115 9.79 -1.25 -3.24
N ARG A 116 9.30 -1.47 -4.46
CA ARG A 116 10.05 -2.15 -5.53
C ARG A 116 10.04 -1.44 -6.88
N ASN A 117 9.07 -0.59 -7.15
CA ASN A 117 8.81 -0.07 -8.49
C ASN A 117 9.06 1.44 -8.63
N GLN A 118 10.00 2.00 -7.87
CA GLN A 118 10.37 3.41 -7.94
C GLN A 118 9.16 4.37 -7.98
N CYS A 119 8.14 4.10 -7.18
CA CYS A 119 6.88 4.86 -7.14
C CYS A 119 6.10 4.90 -8.47
N PHE A 120 6.36 3.93 -9.37
CA PHE A 120 5.67 3.85 -10.66
C PHE A 120 4.30 3.21 -10.49
N ILE A 121 3.23 3.99 -10.68
CA ILE A 121 1.85 3.51 -10.74
C ILE A 121 1.34 3.75 -12.16
N LYS A 122 0.74 2.71 -12.79
CA LYS A 122 0.23 2.79 -14.17
C LYS A 122 -0.81 3.91 -14.30
N SER A 123 -0.70 4.72 -15.34
CA SER A 123 -1.51 5.94 -15.53
C SER A 123 -3.02 5.69 -15.64
N HIS A 124 -3.47 4.51 -16.12
CA HIS A 124 -4.90 4.21 -16.18
C HIS A 124 -5.56 4.20 -14.80
N ASN A 125 -4.81 3.92 -13.71
CA ASN A 125 -5.36 3.92 -12.34
C ASN A 125 -5.86 5.30 -11.89
N THR A 126 -5.53 6.39 -12.60
CA THR A 126 -6.09 7.74 -12.31
C THR A 126 -7.61 7.84 -12.56
N TRP A 127 -8.20 6.92 -13.33
CA TRP A 127 -9.63 6.93 -13.65
C TRP A 127 -10.27 5.54 -13.59
N SER A 128 -9.52 4.47 -13.95
CA SER A 128 -10.08 3.12 -14.08
C SER A 128 -10.58 2.55 -12.77
N SER A 129 -9.90 2.87 -11.65
CA SER A 129 -10.33 2.43 -10.31
C SER A 129 -11.64 3.09 -9.89
N ILE A 130 -11.87 4.36 -10.26
CA ILE A 130 -13.12 5.09 -10.00
C ILE A 130 -14.29 4.41 -10.72
N VAL A 131 -14.13 4.14 -12.02
CA VAL A 131 -15.20 3.54 -12.81
C VAL A 131 -15.53 2.12 -12.33
N ALA A 132 -14.51 1.28 -12.15
CA ALA A 132 -14.72 -0.10 -11.73
C ALA A 132 -15.36 -0.21 -10.35
N SER A 133 -14.90 0.60 -9.37
CA SER A 133 -15.46 0.58 -8.02
C SER A 133 -16.84 1.24 -7.95
N GLY A 134 -17.06 2.33 -8.67
CA GLY A 134 -18.37 2.97 -8.73
C GLY A 134 -19.45 2.06 -9.27
N ILE A 135 -19.16 1.28 -10.32
CA ILE A 135 -20.05 0.23 -10.80
C ILE A 135 -20.24 -0.87 -9.75
N THR A 136 -19.14 -1.41 -9.18
CA THR A 136 -19.25 -2.50 -8.20
C THR A 136 -20.10 -2.11 -7.01
N ILE A 137 -19.81 -0.95 -6.38
CA ILE A 137 -20.46 -0.51 -5.14
C ILE A 137 -21.88 -0.02 -5.43
N GLY A 138 -22.07 0.77 -6.47
CA GLY A 138 -23.40 1.31 -6.83
C GLY A 138 -24.42 0.21 -7.15
N PHE A 139 -23.99 -0.92 -7.71
CA PHE A 139 -24.83 -2.11 -7.91
C PHE A 139 -24.94 -3.00 -6.65
N GLY A 140 -24.43 -2.58 -5.51
CA GLY A 140 -24.55 -3.29 -4.23
C GLY A 140 -23.40 -4.21 -3.86
N GLY A 141 -22.26 -4.11 -4.52
CA GLY A 141 -21.04 -4.84 -4.09
C GLY A 141 -20.64 -4.48 -2.67
N SER A 142 -20.43 -5.48 -1.82
CA SER A 142 -20.22 -5.33 -0.36
C SER A 142 -18.76 -4.98 -0.02
N VAL A 143 -18.26 -3.86 -0.55
CA VAL A 143 -16.87 -3.39 -0.45
C VAL A 143 -16.84 -1.87 -0.32
N GLY A 144 -15.67 -1.31 0.01
CA GLY A 144 -15.50 0.14 0.20
C GLY A 144 -14.81 0.85 -0.96
N ALA A 145 -15.09 2.13 -1.12
CA ALA A 145 -14.53 3.02 -2.14
C ALA A 145 -13.11 3.51 -1.82
N GLU A 146 -12.63 3.34 -0.59
CA GLU A 146 -11.38 3.94 -0.09
C GLU A 146 -10.15 3.42 -0.83
N SER A 147 -10.02 2.09 -0.95
CA SER A 147 -8.87 1.49 -1.62
C SER A 147 -8.77 1.92 -3.09
N PRO A 148 -9.85 1.93 -3.88
CA PRO A 148 -9.86 2.50 -5.22
C PRO A 148 -9.49 3.98 -5.29
N VAL A 149 -10.04 4.82 -4.40
CA VAL A 149 -9.73 6.27 -4.43
C VAL A 149 -8.31 6.57 -4.01
N VAL A 150 -7.78 5.84 -3.02
CA VAL A 150 -6.38 5.94 -2.60
C VAL A 150 -5.44 5.54 -3.73
N LEU A 151 -5.75 4.47 -4.47
CA LEU A 151 -4.99 4.08 -5.67
C LEU A 151 -5.05 5.18 -6.75
N THR A 152 -6.20 5.79 -6.96
CA THR A 152 -6.39 6.90 -7.91
C THR A 152 -5.56 8.12 -7.50
N GLY A 153 -5.64 8.57 -6.24
CA GLY A 153 -4.86 9.69 -5.73
C GLY A 153 -3.35 9.43 -5.83
N SER A 154 -2.90 8.25 -5.42
CA SER A 154 -1.50 7.84 -5.54
C SER A 154 -1.02 7.79 -6.98
N ALA A 155 -1.85 7.35 -7.94
CA ALA A 155 -1.55 7.37 -9.36
C ALA A 155 -1.45 8.80 -9.91
N ILE A 156 -2.29 9.73 -9.42
CA ILE A 156 -2.22 11.16 -9.73
C ILE A 156 -0.89 11.73 -9.24
N GLY A 157 -0.52 11.48 -7.97
CA GLY A 157 0.75 11.92 -7.40
C GLY A 157 1.96 11.37 -8.15
N SER A 158 1.98 10.07 -8.45
CA SER A 158 3.00 9.42 -9.27
C SER A 158 3.11 10.03 -10.67
N ARG A 159 1.99 10.35 -11.32
CA ARG A 159 1.95 10.93 -12.67
C ARG A 159 2.44 12.38 -12.68
N ILE A 160 1.97 13.20 -11.76
CA ILE A 160 2.39 14.61 -11.62
C ILE A 160 3.90 14.68 -11.34
N GLY A 161 4.40 13.91 -10.36
CA GLY A 161 5.82 13.93 -10.03
C GLY A 161 6.70 13.51 -11.21
N ARG A 162 6.29 12.54 -12.01
CA ARG A 162 7.02 12.14 -13.23
C ARG A 162 6.96 13.18 -14.34
N TRP A 163 5.85 13.89 -14.52
CA TRP A 163 5.77 14.98 -15.48
C TRP A 163 6.81 16.08 -15.22
N PHE A 164 7.10 16.31 -13.92
CA PHE A 164 8.11 17.29 -13.50
C PHE A 164 9.49 16.67 -13.22
N HIS A 165 9.73 15.40 -13.62
CA HIS A 165 11.02 14.70 -13.49
C HIS A 165 11.59 14.76 -12.07
N GLN A 166 10.71 14.54 -11.06
CA GLN A 166 11.14 14.55 -9.67
C GLN A 166 11.92 13.28 -9.32
N ASP A 167 12.84 13.40 -8.38
CA ASP A 167 13.59 12.29 -7.81
C ASP A 167 12.67 11.30 -7.04
N TYR A 168 13.21 10.13 -6.75
CA TYR A 168 12.46 9.05 -6.08
C TYR A 168 11.84 9.48 -4.75
N ARG A 169 12.59 10.26 -3.93
CA ARG A 169 12.13 10.73 -2.62
C ARG A 169 10.93 11.67 -2.76
N THR A 170 11.02 12.62 -3.65
CA THR A 170 9.91 13.54 -3.96
C THR A 170 8.71 12.79 -4.56
N LEU A 171 8.96 11.80 -5.44
CA LEU A 171 7.91 10.94 -5.98
C LEU A 171 7.17 10.18 -4.88
N MET A 172 7.90 9.62 -3.90
CA MET A 172 7.31 8.94 -2.75
C MET A 172 6.39 9.88 -1.95
N ILE A 173 6.85 11.11 -1.67
CA ILE A 173 6.04 12.13 -0.98
C ILE A 173 4.78 12.46 -1.78
N LEU A 174 4.90 12.67 -3.11
CA LEU A 174 3.74 13.00 -3.96
C LEU A 174 2.74 11.84 -4.09
N VAL A 175 3.20 10.59 -4.11
CA VAL A 175 2.34 9.40 -4.04
C VAL A 175 1.59 9.38 -2.71
N GLY A 176 2.29 9.68 -1.61
CA GLY A 176 1.68 9.85 -0.29
C GLY A 176 0.67 11.00 -0.24
N CYS A 177 1.00 12.14 -0.83
CA CYS A 177 0.07 13.29 -0.97
C CYS A 177 -1.21 12.89 -1.70
N GLY A 178 -1.08 12.08 -2.76
CA GLY A 178 -2.24 11.56 -3.48
C GLY A 178 -3.10 10.63 -2.64
N ALA A 179 -2.47 9.73 -1.88
CA ALA A 179 -3.16 8.81 -0.98
C ALA A 179 -3.87 9.55 0.16
N SER A 180 -3.14 10.42 0.86
CA SER A 180 -3.65 11.20 1.99
C SER A 180 -4.77 12.14 1.57
N GLY A 181 -4.59 12.85 0.43
CA GLY A 181 -5.62 13.72 -0.15
C GLY A 181 -6.87 12.95 -0.57
N ALA A 182 -6.74 11.71 -1.07
CA ALA A 182 -7.88 10.88 -1.43
C ALA A 182 -8.73 10.50 -0.18
N ILE A 183 -8.10 10.08 0.92
CA ILE A 183 -8.78 9.79 2.19
C ILE A 183 -9.39 11.06 2.78
N ALA A 184 -8.63 12.16 2.82
CA ALA A 184 -9.13 13.44 3.30
C ALA A 184 -10.34 13.93 2.49
N GLY A 185 -10.32 13.72 1.16
CA GLY A 185 -11.40 14.08 0.26
C GLY A 185 -12.65 13.24 0.42
N ILE A 186 -12.53 11.91 0.57
CA ILE A 186 -13.72 11.05 0.66
C ILE A 186 -14.44 11.18 2.00
N TYR A 187 -13.70 11.45 3.09
CA TYR A 187 -14.23 11.50 4.46
C TYR A 187 -14.32 12.89 5.08
N LYS A 188 -13.82 13.93 4.41
CA LYS A 188 -13.61 15.27 4.99
C LYS A 188 -12.72 15.24 6.25
N ALA A 189 -11.74 14.33 6.27
CA ALA A 189 -10.95 13.94 7.42
C ALA A 189 -9.45 14.15 7.14
N PRO A 190 -8.92 15.38 7.23
CA PRO A 190 -7.54 15.69 6.86
C PRO A 190 -6.50 15.02 7.77
N ILE A 191 -6.74 14.95 9.09
CA ILE A 191 -5.81 14.33 10.03
C ILE A 191 -5.78 12.80 9.81
N ALA A 192 -6.95 12.19 9.63
CA ALA A 192 -7.03 10.76 9.34
C ALA A 192 -6.32 10.41 8.02
N GLY A 193 -6.45 11.24 6.98
CA GLY A 193 -5.75 11.05 5.71
C GLY A 193 -4.23 11.11 5.85
N LEU A 194 -3.73 12.06 6.64
CA LEU A 194 -2.31 12.19 6.96
C LEU A 194 -1.80 10.93 7.69
N VAL A 195 -2.46 10.57 8.79
CA VAL A 195 -2.04 9.46 9.65
C VAL A 195 -2.16 8.12 8.92
N PHE A 196 -3.20 7.93 8.09
CA PHE A 196 -3.34 6.77 7.22
C PHE A 196 -2.10 6.55 6.33
N THR A 197 -1.59 7.63 5.76
CA THR A 197 -0.42 7.55 4.87
C THR A 197 0.84 7.13 5.63
N ILE A 198 1.00 7.57 6.86
CA ILE A 198 2.12 7.21 7.73
C ILE A 198 2.00 5.75 8.20
N GLU A 199 0.84 5.34 8.74
CA GLU A 199 0.66 4.02 9.34
C GLU A 199 0.45 2.90 8.31
N VAL A 200 -0.38 3.14 7.28
CA VAL A 200 -0.77 2.09 6.33
C VAL A 200 0.17 2.02 5.13
N LEU A 201 0.60 3.17 4.59
CA LEU A 201 1.56 3.20 3.48
C LEU A 201 3.02 3.22 3.95
N MET A 202 3.25 3.30 5.27
CA MET A 202 4.58 3.22 5.88
C MET A 202 5.55 4.29 5.36
N ILE A 203 5.04 5.48 5.04
CA ILE A 203 5.87 6.61 4.61
C ILE A 203 6.51 7.25 5.85
N ASP A 204 7.82 7.47 5.81
CA ASP A 204 8.58 8.02 6.91
C ASP A 204 8.10 9.43 7.30
N LEU A 205 7.92 9.61 8.62
CA LEU A 205 7.54 10.89 9.21
C LEU A 205 8.78 11.78 9.37
N THR A 206 9.04 12.60 8.36
CA THR A 206 10.06 13.64 8.41
C THR A 206 9.40 15.01 8.21
N MET A 207 10.05 16.10 8.63
CA MET A 207 9.50 17.46 8.39
C MET A 207 9.35 17.75 6.89
N SER A 208 10.18 17.14 6.06
CA SER A 208 10.11 17.26 4.61
C SER A 208 8.91 16.55 3.99
N SER A 209 8.39 15.49 4.60
CA SER A 209 7.18 14.77 4.15
C SER A 209 5.90 15.29 4.79
N LEU A 210 5.95 15.73 6.08
CA LEU A 210 4.78 16.12 6.85
C LEU A 210 4.03 17.31 6.25
N VAL A 211 4.75 18.40 5.92
CA VAL A 211 4.14 19.63 5.41
C VAL A 211 3.47 19.44 4.04
N PRO A 212 4.11 18.79 3.05
CA PRO A 212 3.46 18.40 1.79
C PRO A 212 2.18 17.57 1.97
N LEU A 213 2.21 16.57 2.86
CA LEU A 213 1.05 15.72 3.15
C LEU A 213 -0.10 16.53 3.77
N LEU A 214 0.20 17.42 4.75
CA LEU A 214 -0.80 18.31 5.36
C LEU A 214 -1.45 19.23 4.32
N ILE A 215 -0.66 19.85 3.43
CA ILE A 215 -1.19 20.72 2.37
C ILE A 215 -2.13 19.92 1.46
N SER A 216 -1.74 18.71 1.06
CA SER A 216 -2.58 17.86 0.22
C SER A 216 -3.89 17.49 0.91
N CYS A 217 -3.86 17.06 2.19
CA CYS A 217 -5.04 16.69 2.95
C CYS A 217 -5.98 17.87 3.14
N ALA A 218 -5.44 19.03 3.57
CA ALA A 218 -6.23 20.24 3.78
C ALA A 218 -6.89 20.71 2.48
N THR A 219 -6.14 20.71 1.37
CA THR A 219 -6.69 21.09 0.05
C THR A 219 -7.79 20.14 -0.39
N ALA A 220 -7.59 18.83 -0.29
CA ALA A 220 -8.60 17.86 -0.67
C ALA A 220 -9.87 17.94 0.19
N ALA A 221 -9.72 18.12 1.51
CA ALA A 221 -10.84 18.34 2.41
C ALA A 221 -11.61 19.63 2.06
N CYS A 222 -10.90 20.74 1.82
CA CYS A 222 -11.52 22.00 1.38
C CYS A 222 -12.34 21.83 0.10
N VAL A 223 -11.80 21.11 -0.90
CA VAL A 223 -12.55 20.80 -2.14
C VAL A 223 -13.86 20.07 -1.80
N THR A 224 -13.81 19.09 -0.91
CA THR A 224 -15.00 18.31 -0.55
C THR A 224 -15.99 19.15 0.28
N TYR A 225 -15.52 20.01 1.17
CA TYR A 225 -16.39 20.98 1.88
C TYR A 225 -17.11 21.93 0.92
N PHE A 226 -16.41 22.36 -0.13
CA PHE A 226 -17.01 23.21 -1.17
C PHE A 226 -18.10 22.49 -1.98
N VAL A 227 -17.84 21.21 -2.35
CA VAL A 227 -18.76 20.43 -3.21
C VAL A 227 -19.94 19.85 -2.43
N SER A 228 -19.69 19.32 -1.22
CA SER A 228 -20.66 18.53 -0.44
C SER A 228 -21.14 19.24 0.84
N GLY A 229 -20.83 20.52 1.01
CA GLY A 229 -21.19 21.30 2.20
C GLY A 229 -20.36 21.01 3.44
N GLY A 230 -20.57 21.79 4.51
CA GLY A 230 -19.77 21.77 5.74
C GLY A 230 -20.12 20.70 6.77
N THR A 231 -21.13 19.85 6.52
CA THR A 231 -21.56 18.82 7.48
C THR A 231 -20.59 17.65 7.53
N THR A 232 -20.38 17.08 8.71
CA THR A 232 -19.65 15.82 8.91
C THR A 232 -20.44 14.64 8.35
N MET A 233 -19.78 13.50 8.15
CA MET A 233 -20.44 12.32 7.60
C MET A 233 -21.49 11.74 8.55
N PHE A 234 -21.21 11.78 9.85
CA PHE A 234 -22.13 11.38 10.90
C PHE A 234 -22.39 12.56 11.84
N GLN A 235 -23.65 12.97 11.93
CA GLN A 235 -24.12 13.98 12.86
C GLN A 235 -24.74 13.28 14.04
N VAL A 236 -23.93 12.97 15.05
CA VAL A 236 -24.34 12.19 16.22
C VAL A 236 -24.34 13.07 17.45
N ALA A 237 -25.46 13.11 18.18
CA ALA A 237 -25.52 13.74 19.48
C ALA A 237 -24.80 12.86 20.52
N LEU A 238 -23.58 13.25 20.89
CA LEU A 238 -22.81 12.58 21.93
C LEU A 238 -23.25 13.07 23.32
N ASN A 239 -24.40 12.58 23.77
CA ASN A 239 -25.01 13.00 25.05
C ASN A 239 -24.32 12.34 26.26
N ASP A 240 -23.59 11.26 26.05
CA ASP A 240 -22.92 10.48 27.10
C ASP A 240 -21.41 10.72 27.07
N PRO A 241 -20.86 11.59 27.94
CA PRO A 241 -19.42 11.81 28.01
C PRO A 241 -18.68 10.56 28.50
N PHE A 242 -17.38 10.53 28.25
CA PHE A 242 -16.53 9.47 28.78
C PHE A 242 -16.44 9.54 30.31
N VAL A 243 -16.68 8.40 30.97
CA VAL A 243 -16.57 8.24 32.42
C VAL A 243 -15.55 7.13 32.71
N VAL A 244 -14.59 7.39 33.63
CA VAL A 244 -13.48 6.48 33.95
C VAL A 244 -13.98 5.11 34.42
N SER A 245 -15.12 5.05 35.12
CA SER A 245 -15.74 3.78 35.56
C SER A 245 -16.10 2.84 34.41
N ARG A 246 -16.25 3.33 33.17
CA ARG A 246 -16.53 2.52 31.97
C ARG A 246 -15.28 1.95 31.31
N VAL A 247 -14.07 2.27 31.78
CA VAL A 247 -12.78 1.78 31.19
C VAL A 247 -12.70 0.26 31.13
N PRO A 248 -13.06 -0.52 32.17
CA PRO A 248 -13.03 -1.99 32.06
C PRO A 248 -13.90 -2.55 30.92
N GLY A 249 -15.10 -1.99 30.73
CA GLY A 249 -15.97 -2.35 29.61
C GLY A 249 -15.39 -1.97 28.25
N THR A 250 -14.72 -0.82 28.19
CA THR A 250 -14.03 -0.33 26.98
C THR A 250 -12.86 -1.25 26.60
N ILE A 251 -12.07 -1.71 27.58
CA ILE A 251 -10.98 -2.66 27.36
C ILE A 251 -11.54 -4.01 26.86
N LEU A 252 -12.60 -4.52 27.50
CA LEU A 252 -13.22 -5.78 27.06
C LEU A 252 -13.80 -5.68 25.65
N LEU A 253 -14.42 -4.54 25.29
CA LEU A 253 -14.85 -4.26 23.92
C LEU A 253 -13.66 -4.28 22.94
N GLY A 254 -12.52 -3.68 23.33
CA GLY A 254 -11.30 -3.73 22.53
C GLY A 254 -10.80 -5.14 22.24
N LEU A 255 -10.84 -6.03 23.24
CA LEU A 255 -10.50 -7.45 23.07
C LEU A 255 -11.48 -8.18 22.12
N VAL A 256 -12.79 -7.97 22.28
CA VAL A 256 -13.82 -8.56 21.41
C VAL A 256 -13.65 -8.07 19.97
N CYS A 257 -13.39 -6.77 19.79
CA CYS A 257 -13.12 -6.20 18.48
C CYS A 257 -11.83 -6.76 17.85
N GLY A 258 -10.79 -7.00 18.66
CA GLY A 258 -9.55 -7.64 18.20
C GLY A 258 -9.82 -9.07 17.69
N ILE A 259 -10.62 -9.86 18.41
CA ILE A 259 -11.04 -11.20 17.96
C ILE A 259 -11.85 -11.12 16.67
N SER A 260 -12.79 -10.17 16.57
CA SER A 260 -13.58 -9.94 15.35
C SER A 260 -12.72 -9.54 14.16
N ALA A 261 -11.69 -8.71 14.37
CA ALA A 261 -10.72 -8.31 13.34
C ALA A 261 -9.85 -9.49 12.89
N LEU A 262 -9.40 -10.33 13.82
CA LEU A 262 -8.65 -11.54 13.52
C LEU A 262 -9.48 -12.53 12.69
N TYR A 263 -10.75 -12.74 13.09
CA TYR A 263 -11.70 -13.52 12.33
C TYR A 263 -11.84 -12.97 10.90
N PHE A 264 -12.09 -11.68 10.76
CA PHE A 264 -12.24 -11.01 9.45
C PHE A 264 -11.01 -11.22 8.57
N THR A 265 -9.82 -10.95 9.09
CA THR A 265 -8.56 -11.04 8.32
C THR A 265 -8.26 -12.46 7.89
N ARG A 266 -8.38 -13.45 8.80
CA ARG A 266 -8.11 -14.86 8.49
C ARG A 266 -9.10 -15.44 7.50
N THR A 267 -10.40 -15.21 7.74
CA THR A 267 -11.47 -15.71 6.88
C THR A 267 -11.38 -15.10 5.49
N MET A 268 -11.14 -13.80 5.39
CA MET A 268 -10.95 -13.14 4.10
C MET A 268 -9.79 -13.73 3.31
N ASN A 269 -8.63 -13.89 3.93
CA ASN A 269 -7.45 -14.48 3.28
C ASN A 269 -7.67 -15.95 2.87
N ALA A 270 -8.41 -16.73 3.65
CA ALA A 270 -8.75 -18.12 3.33
C ALA A 270 -9.69 -18.19 2.11
N PHE A 271 -10.75 -17.39 2.11
CA PHE A 271 -11.72 -17.36 1.02
C PHE A 271 -11.13 -16.76 -0.28
N GLU A 272 -10.25 -15.77 -0.21
CA GLU A 272 -9.49 -15.31 -1.39
C GLU A 272 -8.67 -16.46 -2.00
N GLY A 273 -8.09 -17.31 -1.16
CA GLY A 273 -7.39 -18.53 -1.60
C GLY A 273 -8.32 -19.50 -2.36
N VAL A 274 -9.57 -19.65 -1.90
CA VAL A 274 -10.58 -20.47 -2.59
C VAL A 274 -10.88 -19.89 -3.98
N PHE A 275 -11.14 -18.58 -4.07
CA PHE A 275 -11.37 -17.95 -5.38
C PHE A 275 -10.14 -18.02 -6.30
N ALA A 276 -8.93 -17.92 -5.76
CA ALA A 276 -7.69 -18.03 -6.55
C ALA A 276 -7.47 -19.43 -7.12
N SER A 277 -8.01 -20.48 -6.51
CA SER A 277 -7.90 -21.86 -7.00
C SER A 277 -8.70 -22.11 -8.30
N PHE A 278 -9.72 -21.32 -8.56
CA PHE A 278 -10.51 -21.44 -9.79
C PHE A 278 -9.76 -20.81 -10.98
N LYS A 279 -9.28 -21.63 -11.90
CA LYS A 279 -8.64 -21.17 -13.15
C LYS A 279 -9.65 -20.54 -14.13
N ASN A 280 -10.89 -21.02 -14.11
CA ASN A 280 -11.96 -20.52 -15.00
C ASN A 280 -12.54 -19.22 -14.44
N TYR A 281 -12.40 -18.15 -15.21
CA TYR A 281 -12.94 -16.84 -14.89
C TYR A 281 -14.47 -16.83 -14.69
N LEU A 282 -15.22 -17.54 -15.55
CA LEU A 282 -16.67 -17.63 -15.45
C LEU A 282 -17.11 -18.35 -14.18
N ALA A 283 -16.39 -19.40 -13.76
CA ALA A 283 -16.67 -20.11 -12.51
C ALA A 283 -16.43 -19.21 -11.29
N ARG A 284 -15.34 -18.43 -11.28
CA ARG A 284 -15.08 -17.43 -10.23
C ARG A 284 -16.19 -16.39 -10.13
N TYR A 285 -16.57 -15.83 -11.29
CA TYR A 285 -17.67 -14.86 -11.37
C TYR A 285 -18.98 -15.48 -10.85
N ALA A 286 -19.38 -16.64 -11.39
CA ALA A 286 -20.64 -17.28 -11.03
C ALA A 286 -20.72 -17.59 -9.51
N LEU A 287 -19.63 -18.11 -8.94
CA LEU A 287 -19.56 -18.38 -7.49
C LEU A 287 -19.67 -17.07 -6.69
N GLY A 288 -18.89 -16.04 -7.06
CA GLY A 288 -18.92 -14.75 -6.36
C GLY A 288 -20.28 -14.06 -6.44
N ALA A 289 -20.87 -14.03 -7.63
CA ALA A 289 -22.19 -13.46 -7.86
C ALA A 289 -23.29 -14.22 -7.08
N ALA A 290 -23.28 -15.56 -7.11
CA ALA A 290 -24.27 -16.37 -6.42
C ALA A 290 -24.17 -16.20 -4.89
N VAL A 291 -22.97 -16.27 -4.33
CA VAL A 291 -22.75 -16.09 -2.89
C VAL A 291 -23.15 -14.68 -2.46
N LEU A 292 -22.70 -13.64 -3.18
CA LEU A 292 -23.03 -12.26 -2.81
C LEU A 292 -24.55 -12.00 -2.91
N ALA A 293 -25.17 -12.39 -4.01
CA ALA A 293 -26.61 -12.21 -4.22
C ALA A 293 -27.45 -12.90 -3.13
N LEU A 294 -27.10 -14.15 -2.80
CA LEU A 294 -27.77 -14.89 -1.73
C LEU A 294 -27.59 -14.20 -0.37
N LEU A 295 -26.39 -13.77 -0.04
CA LEU A 295 -26.10 -13.10 1.24
C LEU A 295 -26.84 -11.76 1.37
N ILE A 296 -26.90 -10.96 0.30
CA ILE A 296 -27.60 -9.68 0.33
C ILE A 296 -29.12 -9.90 0.39
N PHE A 297 -29.64 -10.93 -0.30
CA PHE A 297 -31.05 -11.28 -0.22
C PHE A 297 -31.48 -11.70 1.19
N LEU A 298 -30.64 -12.48 1.89
CA LEU A 298 -30.90 -12.88 3.27
C LEU A 298 -30.65 -11.73 4.27
N PHE A 299 -29.62 -10.92 4.00
CA PHE A 299 -29.13 -9.84 4.86
C PHE A 299 -28.95 -8.55 4.05
N PRO A 300 -30.03 -7.80 3.78
CA PRO A 300 -29.98 -6.55 3.01
C PRO A 300 -28.98 -5.50 3.50
N PRO A 301 -28.65 -5.39 4.81
CA PRO A 301 -27.59 -4.51 5.30
C PRO A 301 -26.20 -4.73 4.70
N LEU A 302 -25.98 -5.84 4.00
CA LEU A 302 -24.72 -6.12 3.28
C LEU A 302 -24.61 -5.41 1.93
N TYR A 303 -25.68 -4.78 1.44
CA TYR A 303 -25.70 -4.03 0.17
C TYR A 303 -24.79 -2.80 0.23
N GLY A 304 -23.88 -2.67 -0.72
CA GLY A 304 -22.96 -1.55 -0.84
C GLY A 304 -21.96 -1.42 0.31
N GLU A 305 -21.59 -0.20 0.65
CA GLU A 305 -20.59 0.10 1.69
C GLU A 305 -21.11 -0.16 3.12
N GLY A 306 -22.43 0.02 3.35
CA GLY A 306 -23.09 -0.16 4.64
C GLY A 306 -23.15 1.08 5.53
N TYR A 307 -22.71 2.26 5.07
CA TYR A 307 -22.72 3.48 5.88
C TYR A 307 -24.11 3.95 6.29
N ASN A 308 -25.15 3.65 5.50
CA ASN A 308 -26.54 3.93 5.86
C ASN A 308 -26.94 3.18 7.13
N VAL A 309 -26.61 1.89 7.21
CA VAL A 309 -26.86 1.04 8.37
C VAL A 309 -26.04 1.48 9.58
N VAL A 310 -24.78 1.88 9.38
CA VAL A 310 -23.95 2.47 10.43
C VAL A 310 -24.63 3.72 10.97
N GLY A 311 -25.10 4.63 10.13
CA GLY A 311 -25.82 5.83 10.52
C GLY A 311 -27.06 5.55 11.38
N ILE A 312 -27.84 4.53 11.01
CA ILE A 312 -29.00 4.08 11.78
C ILE A 312 -28.61 3.59 13.18
N LEU A 313 -27.57 2.75 13.27
CA LEU A 313 -27.17 2.12 14.54
C LEU A 313 -26.48 3.10 15.51
N ILE A 314 -25.81 4.13 15.01
CA ILE A 314 -25.20 5.18 15.85
C ILE A 314 -26.18 6.30 16.23
N GLY A 315 -27.40 6.28 15.66
CA GLY A 315 -28.41 7.34 15.89
C GLY A 315 -28.05 8.65 15.19
N ASN A 316 -27.62 8.58 13.91
CA ASN A 316 -27.33 9.76 13.10
C ASN A 316 -28.59 10.64 12.99
N GLU A 317 -28.41 11.97 12.96
CA GLU A 317 -29.54 12.91 12.86
C GLU A 317 -30.37 12.63 11.59
N GLY A 318 -31.67 12.46 11.77
CA GLY A 318 -32.60 12.11 10.68
C GLY A 318 -32.57 10.63 10.25
N ALA A 319 -31.79 9.77 10.92
CA ALA A 319 -31.82 8.33 10.63
C ALA A 319 -33.09 7.66 11.17
N ALA A 320 -33.49 6.55 10.53
CA ALA A 320 -34.59 5.71 10.98
C ALA A 320 -34.23 4.99 12.30
N GLU A 321 -35.23 4.43 12.97
CA GLU A 321 -35.00 3.63 14.19
C GLU A 321 -34.12 2.41 13.91
N PRO A 322 -33.35 1.90 14.90
CA PRO A 322 -32.51 0.70 14.72
C PRO A 322 -33.25 -0.55 14.23
N THR A 323 -34.54 -0.66 14.51
CA THR A 323 -35.41 -1.74 14.02
C THR A 323 -35.60 -1.75 12.50
N SER A 324 -35.39 -0.62 11.84
CA SER A 324 -35.46 -0.48 10.38
C SER A 324 -34.37 -1.28 9.65
N VAL A 325 -33.30 -1.68 10.34
CA VAL A 325 -32.25 -2.55 9.80
C VAL A 325 -32.81 -3.92 9.41
N LEU A 326 -33.95 -4.35 10.00
CA LEU A 326 -34.66 -5.58 9.66
C LEU A 326 -35.49 -5.49 8.38
N ASN A 327 -35.69 -4.28 7.83
CA ASN A 327 -36.51 -4.07 6.63
C ASN A 327 -35.94 -4.88 5.45
N ASN A 328 -36.84 -5.35 4.60
CA ASN A 328 -36.54 -6.19 3.44
C ASN A 328 -35.86 -7.54 3.75
N SER A 329 -35.76 -7.95 5.04
CA SER A 329 -35.20 -9.23 5.45
C SER A 329 -36.29 -10.24 5.87
N ILE A 330 -35.90 -11.50 5.99
CA ILE A 330 -36.78 -12.57 6.53
C ILE A 330 -37.22 -12.27 8.00
N PHE A 331 -36.46 -11.41 8.69
CA PHE A 331 -36.74 -11.02 10.09
C PHE A 331 -37.64 -9.77 10.19
N TYR A 332 -38.22 -9.31 9.09
CA TYR A 332 -39.12 -8.16 9.08
C TYR A 332 -40.30 -8.37 10.09
N GLY A 333 -40.56 -7.35 10.90
CA GLY A 333 -41.61 -7.41 11.94
C GLY A 333 -41.25 -8.14 13.23
N HIS A 334 -40.07 -8.77 13.33
CA HIS A 334 -39.63 -9.53 14.48
C HIS A 334 -38.54 -8.79 15.28
N ASN A 335 -38.88 -7.64 15.89
CA ASN A 335 -37.94 -6.74 16.58
C ASN A 335 -37.09 -7.40 17.68
N ASN A 336 -37.62 -8.47 18.33
CA ASN A 336 -36.90 -9.21 19.37
C ASN A 336 -35.60 -9.88 18.87
N TYR A 337 -35.50 -10.15 17.58
CA TYR A 337 -34.32 -10.78 16.96
C TYR A 337 -33.31 -9.80 16.42
N LEU A 338 -33.50 -8.47 16.61
CA LEU A 338 -32.60 -7.44 16.10
C LEU A 338 -31.13 -7.71 16.46
N LEU A 339 -30.85 -8.00 17.74
CA LEU A 339 -29.47 -8.23 18.19
C LEU A 339 -28.85 -9.48 17.54
N LEU A 340 -29.62 -10.55 17.40
CA LEU A 340 -29.21 -11.79 16.73
C LEU A 340 -28.96 -11.53 15.23
N PHE A 341 -29.85 -10.79 14.57
CA PHE A 341 -29.73 -10.44 13.17
C PHE A 341 -28.45 -9.63 12.90
N ILE A 342 -28.17 -8.60 13.73
CA ILE A 342 -26.96 -7.79 13.62
C ILE A 342 -25.70 -8.64 13.84
N ALA A 343 -25.71 -9.58 14.79
CA ALA A 343 -24.62 -10.51 15.02
C ALA A 343 -24.38 -11.43 13.81
N LEU A 344 -25.44 -11.93 13.17
CA LEU A 344 -25.34 -12.73 11.94
C LEU A 344 -24.79 -11.91 10.77
N VAL A 345 -25.26 -10.66 10.59
CA VAL A 345 -24.73 -9.74 9.56
C VAL A 345 -23.24 -9.50 9.77
N ALA A 346 -22.80 -9.28 11.03
CA ALA A 346 -21.39 -9.11 11.35
C ALA A 346 -20.55 -10.34 10.96
N LEU A 347 -21.08 -11.53 11.23
CA LEU A 347 -20.41 -12.80 10.92
C LEU A 347 -20.29 -13.02 9.40
N VAL A 348 -21.33 -12.71 8.62
CA VAL A 348 -21.35 -13.00 7.18
C VAL A 348 -20.74 -11.88 6.32
N LYS A 349 -20.48 -10.68 6.86
CA LYS A 349 -19.90 -9.53 6.12
C LYS A 349 -18.63 -9.89 5.37
N VAL A 350 -17.76 -10.68 5.98
CA VAL A 350 -16.47 -11.08 5.37
C VAL A 350 -16.69 -11.89 4.09
N PHE A 351 -17.69 -12.79 4.08
CA PHE A 351 -17.99 -13.61 2.91
C PHE A 351 -18.55 -12.76 1.77
N ALA A 352 -19.44 -11.80 2.07
CA ALA A 352 -19.97 -10.87 1.08
C ALA A 352 -18.87 -10.01 0.44
N SER A 353 -17.94 -9.50 1.27
CA SER A 353 -16.82 -8.68 0.79
C SER A 353 -15.86 -9.50 -0.07
N THR A 354 -15.53 -10.74 0.35
CA THR A 354 -14.64 -11.62 -0.39
C THR A 354 -15.30 -12.14 -1.68
N ALA A 355 -16.60 -12.44 -1.66
CA ALA A 355 -17.36 -12.84 -2.84
C ALA A 355 -17.39 -11.72 -3.89
N THR A 356 -17.51 -10.46 -3.46
CA THR A 356 -17.46 -9.30 -4.35
C THR A 356 -16.10 -9.20 -5.06
N THR A 357 -15.00 -9.18 -4.29
CA THR A 357 -13.64 -9.03 -4.86
C THR A 357 -13.18 -10.28 -5.59
N GLY A 358 -13.45 -11.47 -5.04
CA GLY A 358 -13.14 -12.77 -5.64
C GLY A 358 -13.90 -13.02 -6.94
N GLY A 359 -15.14 -12.55 -7.06
CA GLY A 359 -15.96 -12.62 -8.28
C GLY A 359 -15.51 -11.67 -9.39
N GLY A 360 -14.61 -10.71 -9.10
CA GLY A 360 -14.09 -9.75 -10.08
C GLY A 360 -14.58 -8.31 -9.89
N GLY A 361 -15.30 -8.01 -8.81
CA GLY A 361 -15.64 -6.64 -8.40
C GLY A 361 -14.41 -5.89 -7.88
N CYS A 362 -14.46 -4.56 -7.97
CA CYS A 362 -13.41 -3.67 -7.51
C CYS A 362 -13.84 -2.90 -6.26
N GLY A 363 -13.05 -3.00 -5.17
CA GLY A 363 -13.31 -2.28 -3.93
C GLY A 363 -12.30 -2.63 -2.83
N GLY A 364 -12.42 -1.95 -1.70
CA GLY A 364 -11.55 -2.08 -0.54
C GLY A 364 -12.20 -2.79 0.65
N THR A 365 -11.36 -3.12 1.63
CA THR A 365 -11.77 -3.73 2.91
C THR A 365 -11.98 -2.72 4.03
N PHE A 366 -11.80 -1.43 3.74
CA PHE A 366 -11.83 -0.36 4.72
C PHE A 366 -13.25 -0.17 5.29
N ALA A 367 -14.24 0.22 4.44
CA ALA A 367 -15.64 0.32 4.85
C ALA A 367 -16.18 -1.00 5.46
N PRO A 368 -15.91 -2.19 4.91
CA PRO A 368 -16.26 -3.45 5.57
C PRO A 368 -15.74 -3.61 6.99
N SER A 369 -14.51 -3.15 7.28
CA SER A 369 -13.96 -3.23 8.65
C SER A 369 -14.63 -2.25 9.61
N ILE A 370 -14.91 -1.02 9.16
CA ILE A 370 -15.67 -0.02 9.94
C ILE A 370 -17.08 -0.55 10.23
N PHE A 371 -17.75 -1.06 9.21
CA PHE A 371 -19.08 -1.65 9.34
C PHE A 371 -19.09 -2.80 10.35
N LEU A 372 -18.17 -3.76 10.22
CA LEU A 372 -18.02 -4.87 11.18
C LEU A 372 -17.79 -4.35 12.60
N GLY A 373 -16.97 -3.32 12.76
CA GLY A 373 -16.70 -2.70 14.04
C GLY A 373 -17.94 -2.09 14.67
N CYS A 374 -18.75 -1.36 13.89
CA CYS A 374 -20.03 -0.82 14.33
C CYS A 374 -20.97 -1.92 14.84
N LEU A 375 -21.16 -2.98 14.04
CA LEU A 375 -22.03 -4.11 14.42
C LEU A 375 -21.52 -4.83 15.67
N THR A 376 -20.21 -5.05 15.78
CA THR A 376 -19.58 -5.67 16.96
C THR A 376 -19.81 -4.82 18.20
N GLY A 377 -19.64 -3.50 18.10
CA GLY A 377 -19.90 -2.54 19.18
C GLY A 377 -21.37 -2.56 19.62
N TYR A 378 -22.29 -2.57 18.66
CA TYR A 378 -23.73 -2.63 18.92
C TYR A 378 -24.13 -3.92 19.66
N VAL A 379 -23.66 -5.07 19.17
CA VAL A 379 -23.94 -6.38 19.80
C VAL A 379 -23.34 -6.43 21.20
N PHE A 380 -22.10 -5.96 21.36
CA PHE A 380 -21.45 -5.89 22.66
C PHE A 380 -22.23 -5.04 23.65
N ALA A 381 -22.63 -3.81 23.28
CA ALA A 381 -23.43 -2.94 24.14
C ALA A 381 -24.79 -3.58 24.50
N GLY A 382 -25.46 -4.21 23.54
CA GLY A 382 -26.72 -4.91 23.77
C GLY A 382 -26.60 -6.05 24.78
N LEU A 383 -25.52 -6.84 24.72
CA LEU A 383 -25.23 -7.90 25.69
C LEU A 383 -24.78 -7.33 27.03
N TRP A 384 -23.89 -6.34 27.03
CA TRP A 384 -23.40 -5.67 28.24
C TRP A 384 -24.54 -5.07 29.05
N ASN A 385 -25.46 -4.35 28.40
CA ASN A 385 -26.59 -3.70 29.06
C ASN A 385 -27.64 -4.66 29.59
N LYS A 386 -27.69 -5.92 29.08
CA LYS A 386 -28.52 -6.99 29.66
C LYS A 386 -27.94 -7.56 30.96
N ILE A 387 -26.59 -7.68 31.00
CA ILE A 387 -25.88 -8.27 32.15
C ILE A 387 -25.58 -7.19 33.20
N GLN A 388 -25.31 -5.95 32.75
CA GLN A 388 -24.91 -4.79 33.54
C GLN A 388 -23.79 -5.13 34.57
N PRO A 389 -22.66 -5.66 34.13
CA PRO A 389 -21.57 -5.95 35.05
C PRO A 389 -21.14 -4.65 35.71
N PHE A 390 -20.95 -4.69 37.02
CA PHE A 390 -20.64 -3.50 37.84
C PHE A 390 -21.74 -2.43 37.92
N GLY A 391 -23.01 -2.75 37.53
CA GLY A 391 -24.12 -1.78 37.53
C GLY A 391 -24.00 -0.61 36.57
N LEU A 392 -23.11 -0.72 35.56
CA LEU A 392 -22.81 0.35 34.62
C LEU A 392 -23.33 0.00 33.22
N ALA A 393 -24.20 0.84 32.67
CA ALA A 393 -24.63 0.74 31.28
C ALA A 393 -23.57 1.33 30.33
N MET A 394 -23.44 0.72 29.14
CA MET A 394 -22.61 1.23 28.05
C MET A 394 -23.51 1.86 26.99
N PRO A 395 -23.34 3.16 26.67
CA PRO A 395 -24.10 3.79 25.61
C PRO A 395 -23.84 3.10 24.27
N THR A 396 -24.91 2.69 23.59
CA THR A 396 -24.84 1.92 22.35
C THR A 396 -24.12 2.68 21.25
N THR A 397 -24.42 3.98 21.10
CA THR A 397 -23.74 4.87 20.14
C THR A 397 -22.23 4.91 20.36
N ASN A 398 -21.79 5.11 21.62
CA ASN A 398 -20.36 5.15 21.94
C ASN A 398 -19.71 3.80 21.66
N ALA A 399 -20.36 2.68 22.02
CA ALA A 399 -19.84 1.35 21.75
C ALA A 399 -19.70 1.06 20.25
N CYS A 400 -20.64 1.52 19.41
CA CYS A 400 -20.52 1.44 17.96
C CYS A 400 -19.31 2.21 17.46
N LEU A 401 -19.11 3.45 17.88
CA LEU A 401 -17.97 4.28 17.50
C LEU A 401 -16.64 3.68 17.97
N TYR A 402 -16.59 3.15 19.20
CA TYR A 402 -15.41 2.44 19.72
C TYR A 402 -15.10 1.19 18.88
N GLY A 403 -16.14 0.40 18.54
CA GLY A 403 -15.98 -0.78 17.70
C GLY A 403 -15.47 -0.45 16.30
N MET A 404 -15.97 0.62 15.67
CA MET A 404 -15.49 1.09 14.36
C MET A 404 -13.99 1.38 14.39
N ALA A 405 -13.52 2.17 15.36
CA ALA A 405 -12.11 2.48 15.52
C ALA A 405 -11.27 1.24 15.84
N ALA A 406 -11.74 0.39 16.75
CA ALA A 406 -11.01 -0.77 17.23
C ALA A 406 -10.79 -1.83 16.13
N VAL A 407 -11.85 -2.23 15.41
CA VAL A 407 -11.73 -3.25 14.34
C VAL A 407 -10.87 -2.72 13.20
N MET A 408 -11.06 -1.47 12.79
CA MET A 408 -10.24 -0.83 11.77
C MET A 408 -8.75 -0.81 12.18
N SER A 409 -8.46 -0.37 13.39
CA SER A 409 -7.09 -0.31 13.94
C SER A 409 -6.41 -1.67 13.92
N ALA A 410 -7.14 -2.73 14.26
CA ALA A 410 -6.64 -4.09 14.30
C ALA A 410 -6.43 -4.72 12.92
N VAL A 411 -7.37 -4.52 11.97
CA VAL A 411 -7.27 -5.07 10.60
C VAL A 411 -6.11 -4.45 9.82
N PHE A 412 -5.91 -3.13 9.96
CA PHE A 412 -4.89 -2.41 9.19
C PHE A 412 -3.59 -2.18 9.96
N HIS A 413 -3.51 -2.52 11.22
CA HIS A 413 -2.40 -2.19 12.13
C HIS A 413 -2.15 -0.68 12.19
N ALA A 414 -3.23 0.10 12.23
CA ALA A 414 -3.23 1.55 12.13
C ALA A 414 -4.10 2.16 13.25
N PRO A 415 -3.65 2.13 14.53
CA PRO A 415 -4.45 2.60 15.65
C PRO A 415 -4.74 4.10 15.62
N LEU A 416 -3.78 4.94 15.23
CA LEU A 416 -4.02 6.38 15.15
C LEU A 416 -4.99 6.72 14.02
N THR A 417 -4.90 6.04 12.88
CA THR A 417 -5.85 6.21 11.77
C THR A 417 -7.28 5.91 12.23
N GLY A 418 -7.48 4.81 12.98
CA GLY A 418 -8.78 4.45 13.52
C GLY A 418 -9.34 5.52 14.46
N VAL A 419 -8.53 6.01 15.38
CA VAL A 419 -8.91 7.04 16.35
C VAL A 419 -9.29 8.36 15.65
N PHE A 420 -8.40 8.89 14.82
CA PHE A 420 -8.63 10.20 14.18
C PHE A 420 -9.74 10.15 13.13
N LEU A 421 -9.87 9.03 12.40
CA LEU A 421 -10.94 8.91 11.43
C LEU A 421 -12.31 8.97 12.09
N ILE A 422 -12.54 8.22 13.17
CA ILE A 422 -13.84 8.24 13.84
C ILE A 422 -14.11 9.59 14.50
N ALA A 423 -13.08 10.24 15.08
CA ALA A 423 -13.20 11.58 15.62
C ALA A 423 -13.59 12.61 14.54
N GLU A 424 -12.98 12.58 13.37
CA GLU A 424 -13.29 13.49 12.27
C GLU A 424 -14.61 13.16 11.56
N LEU A 425 -14.98 11.88 11.43
CA LEU A 425 -16.26 11.46 10.86
C LEU A 425 -17.46 11.94 11.69
N THR A 426 -17.29 11.98 13.02
CA THR A 426 -18.32 12.49 13.95
C THR A 426 -18.19 13.97 14.26
N GLY A 427 -17.09 14.61 13.84
CA GLY A 427 -16.77 16.01 14.15
C GLY A 427 -16.53 16.26 15.63
N SER A 428 -16.24 15.23 16.43
CA SER A 428 -16.09 15.35 17.88
C SER A 428 -14.86 14.62 18.41
N TYR A 429 -14.08 15.32 19.21
CA TYR A 429 -12.93 14.77 19.94
C TYR A 429 -13.24 14.37 21.39
N GLN A 430 -14.51 14.44 21.82
CA GLN A 430 -14.92 14.11 23.21
C GLN A 430 -14.61 12.66 23.58
N LEU A 431 -14.65 11.74 22.60
CA LEU A 431 -14.39 10.31 22.81
C LEU A 431 -12.95 9.91 22.49
N LEU A 432 -12.01 10.86 22.35
CA LEU A 432 -10.64 10.58 21.94
C LEU A 432 -9.95 9.56 22.86
N VAL A 433 -10.07 9.73 24.18
CA VAL A 433 -9.43 8.84 25.17
C VAL A 433 -9.95 7.39 25.06
N PRO A 434 -11.27 7.12 25.11
CA PRO A 434 -11.75 5.75 24.94
C PRO A 434 -11.47 5.17 23.55
N LEU A 435 -11.49 5.99 22.49
CA LEU A 435 -11.08 5.55 21.15
C LEU A 435 -9.61 5.09 21.13
N MET A 436 -8.71 5.81 21.82
CA MET A 436 -7.31 5.39 21.96
C MET A 436 -7.17 4.08 22.74
N ILE A 437 -7.93 3.89 23.81
CA ILE A 437 -7.92 2.66 24.62
C ILE A 437 -8.36 1.47 23.76
N VAL A 438 -9.54 1.53 23.14
CA VAL A 438 -10.07 0.38 22.38
C VAL A 438 -9.21 0.04 21.17
N SER A 439 -8.72 1.08 20.46
CA SER A 439 -7.85 0.91 19.28
C SER A 439 -6.53 0.25 19.65
N SER A 440 -5.90 0.70 20.74
CA SER A 440 -4.65 0.12 21.21
C SER A 440 -4.80 -1.32 21.68
N VAL A 441 -5.84 -1.61 22.49
CA VAL A 441 -6.13 -2.97 22.98
C VAL A 441 -6.42 -3.91 21.80
N SER A 442 -7.27 -3.51 20.88
CA SER A 442 -7.62 -4.31 19.70
C SER A 442 -6.40 -4.56 18.81
N TYR A 443 -5.60 -3.52 18.53
CA TYR A 443 -4.36 -3.63 17.77
C TYR A 443 -3.36 -4.60 18.41
N ILE A 444 -3.08 -4.46 19.73
CA ILE A 444 -2.15 -5.36 20.44
C ILE A 444 -2.66 -6.80 20.39
N THR A 445 -3.97 -7.01 20.57
CA THR A 445 -4.60 -8.34 20.50
C THR A 445 -4.35 -9.03 19.15
N VAL A 446 -4.51 -8.31 18.04
CA VAL A 446 -4.29 -8.90 16.71
C VAL A 446 -2.80 -9.03 16.42
N ARG A 447 -1.98 -8.02 16.72
CA ARG A 447 -0.55 -8.02 16.43
C ARG A 447 0.22 -9.14 17.13
N SER A 448 -0.24 -9.56 18.32
CA SER A 448 0.38 -10.69 19.03
C SER A 448 0.20 -12.04 18.31
N ILE A 449 -0.81 -12.13 17.41
CA ILE A 449 -1.14 -13.37 16.68
C ILE A 449 -0.77 -13.25 15.19
N GLU A 450 -1.03 -12.09 14.58
CA GLU A 450 -0.75 -11.78 13.17
C GLU A 450 0.22 -10.59 13.10
N PRO A 451 1.49 -10.80 12.71
CA PRO A 451 2.51 -9.73 12.74
C PRO A 451 2.31 -8.68 11.63
N HIS A 452 1.53 -8.97 10.61
CA HIS A 452 1.32 -8.12 9.44
C HIS A 452 -0.15 -7.72 9.26
N SER A 453 -0.38 -6.46 8.84
CA SER A 453 -1.71 -6.01 8.43
C SER A 453 -2.23 -6.78 7.22
N ILE A 454 -3.54 -6.74 6.96
CA ILE A 454 -4.15 -7.43 5.82
C ILE A 454 -3.50 -7.05 4.47
N TYR A 455 -3.04 -5.81 4.30
CA TYR A 455 -2.39 -5.36 3.07
C TYR A 455 -0.93 -5.81 2.99
N ALA A 456 -0.19 -5.71 4.10
CA ALA A 456 1.19 -6.11 4.19
C ALA A 456 1.37 -7.63 4.09
N MET A 457 0.42 -8.42 4.60
CA MET A 457 0.43 -9.88 4.54
C MET A 457 0.43 -10.41 3.09
N ARG A 458 -0.31 -9.76 2.19
CA ARG A 458 -0.31 -10.13 0.76
C ARG A 458 1.04 -9.88 0.12
N LEU A 459 1.69 -8.78 0.48
CA LEU A 459 3.02 -8.43 -0.02
C LEU A 459 4.11 -9.34 0.58
N ALA A 460 3.98 -9.68 1.87
CA ALA A 460 4.87 -10.62 2.57
C ALA A 460 4.86 -12.02 1.93
N ARG A 461 3.68 -12.53 1.58
CA ARG A 461 3.54 -13.83 0.89
C ARG A 461 4.21 -13.87 -0.49
N GLN A 462 4.37 -12.70 -1.13
CA GLN A 462 5.07 -12.57 -2.40
C GLN A 462 6.58 -12.32 -2.24
N GLY A 463 7.10 -12.27 -1.00
CA GLY A 463 8.51 -11.97 -0.71
C GLY A 463 8.91 -10.53 -1.00
N HIS A 464 7.94 -9.61 -1.08
CA HIS A 464 8.14 -8.23 -1.48
C HIS A 464 7.93 -7.20 -0.35
N LEU A 465 7.72 -7.65 0.89
CA LEU A 465 7.55 -6.76 2.03
C LEU A 465 8.90 -6.12 2.39
N LEU A 466 9.01 -4.81 2.31
CA LEU A 466 10.07 -4.06 2.98
C LEU A 466 9.68 -3.96 4.47
N SER A 467 10.49 -4.56 5.34
CA SER A 467 10.45 -4.24 6.77
C SER A 467 10.92 -2.77 6.96
N HIS A 468 10.51 -2.13 8.06
CA HIS A 468 10.91 -0.76 8.46
C HIS A 468 12.43 -0.56 8.66
N HIS A 469 13.29 -1.44 8.15
CA HIS A 469 14.73 -1.27 8.17
C HIS A 469 15.13 -0.31 7.05
N LYS A 470 15.53 0.90 7.41
CA LYS A 470 16.15 1.90 6.51
C LYS A 470 17.23 1.26 5.62
N ASP A 471 17.94 0.29 6.16
CA ASP A 471 18.98 -0.48 5.48
C ASP A 471 18.49 -1.19 4.21
N GLN A 472 17.31 -1.83 4.25
CA GLN A 472 16.79 -2.54 3.08
C GLN A 472 16.29 -1.60 1.98
N SER A 473 15.77 -0.44 2.34
CA SER A 473 15.35 0.59 1.39
C SER A 473 16.56 1.20 0.67
N VAL A 474 17.64 1.44 1.40
CA VAL A 474 18.92 1.93 0.85
C VAL A 474 19.53 0.91 -0.11
N ILE A 475 19.55 -0.36 0.28
CA ILE A 475 20.07 -1.46 -0.56
C ILE A 475 19.26 -1.62 -1.85
N ALA A 476 17.95 -1.42 -1.81
CA ALA A 476 17.09 -1.49 -3.00
C ALA A 476 17.31 -0.32 -3.98
N LEU A 477 17.88 0.80 -3.52
CA LEU A 477 18.21 1.97 -4.34
C LEU A 477 19.62 1.90 -4.95
N MET A 478 20.48 1.01 -4.43
CA MET A 478 21.83 0.83 -4.96
C MET A 478 21.77 0.26 -6.38
N ASN A 479 22.60 0.83 -7.26
CA ASN A 479 22.73 0.35 -8.63
C ASN A 479 24.08 -0.36 -8.82
N LEU A 480 24.04 -1.63 -9.19
CA LEU A 480 25.23 -2.46 -9.40
C LEU A 480 26.17 -1.83 -10.47
N ASP A 481 25.63 -1.28 -11.55
CA ASP A 481 26.43 -0.69 -12.63
C ASP A 481 27.33 0.48 -12.18
N LYS A 482 26.94 1.22 -11.13
CA LYS A 482 27.74 2.31 -10.56
C LYS A 482 28.94 1.81 -9.75
N VAL A 483 28.85 0.58 -9.23
CA VAL A 483 29.85 0.01 -8.31
C VAL A 483 30.81 -0.92 -9.01
N ILE A 484 30.52 -1.32 -10.27
CA ILE A 484 31.39 -2.19 -11.07
C ILE A 484 32.61 -1.43 -11.57
N ASP A 485 33.79 -1.91 -11.19
CA ASP A 485 35.08 -1.45 -11.73
C ASP A 485 35.37 -2.18 -13.05
N LYS A 486 35.10 -1.53 -14.17
CA LYS A 486 35.33 -2.06 -15.53
C LYS A 486 36.74 -1.74 -16.08
N THR A 487 37.59 -1.07 -15.29
CA THR A 487 38.86 -0.52 -15.75
C THR A 487 40.04 -1.50 -15.69
N ARG A 488 39.83 -2.68 -15.07
CA ARG A 488 40.91 -3.65 -14.86
C ARG A 488 41.25 -4.41 -16.12
N PRO A 489 42.56 -4.62 -16.42
CA PRO A 489 42.97 -5.43 -17.57
C PRO A 489 42.54 -6.87 -17.37
N LYS A 490 42.13 -7.50 -18.49
CA LYS A 490 41.85 -8.95 -18.56
C LYS A 490 43.15 -9.66 -18.92
N LEU A 491 43.37 -10.86 -18.35
CA LEU A 491 44.54 -11.69 -18.61
C LEU A 491 44.12 -12.87 -19.46
N ALA A 492 44.93 -13.21 -20.45
CA ALA A 492 44.74 -14.46 -21.19
C ALA A 492 45.40 -15.63 -20.47
N PRO A 493 44.83 -16.84 -20.50
CA PRO A 493 45.35 -18.00 -19.77
C PRO A 493 46.74 -18.45 -20.25
N GLU A 494 47.05 -18.23 -21.51
CA GLU A 494 48.33 -18.63 -22.17
C GLU A 494 49.46 -17.64 -21.95
N MET A 495 49.16 -16.45 -21.37
CA MET A 495 50.15 -15.41 -21.11
C MET A 495 51.19 -15.89 -20.10
N THR A 496 52.46 -15.58 -20.35
CA THR A 496 53.55 -15.90 -19.40
C THR A 496 53.55 -14.96 -18.21
N LEU A 497 54.11 -15.39 -17.07
CA LEU A 497 54.23 -14.57 -15.85
C LEU A 497 54.90 -13.25 -16.14
N GLY A 498 55.96 -13.22 -16.93
CA GLY A 498 56.68 -11.98 -17.29
C GLY A 498 55.79 -11.00 -18.08
N HIS A 499 55.03 -11.48 -19.04
CA HIS A 499 54.12 -10.64 -19.82
C HIS A 499 52.93 -10.16 -18.95
N MET A 500 52.37 -11.04 -18.12
CA MET A 500 51.35 -10.66 -17.16
C MET A 500 51.80 -9.52 -16.25
N LEU A 501 53.04 -9.58 -15.71
CA LEU A 501 53.57 -8.52 -14.83
C LEU A 501 53.69 -7.18 -15.55
N GLN A 502 54.04 -7.15 -16.85
CA GLN A 502 54.05 -5.91 -17.66
C GLN A 502 52.64 -5.31 -17.79
N VAL A 503 51.61 -6.17 -18.00
CA VAL A 503 50.22 -5.76 -18.15
C VAL A 503 49.69 -5.17 -16.83
N VAL A 504 50.03 -5.77 -15.70
CA VAL A 504 49.50 -5.35 -14.37
C VAL A 504 50.35 -4.30 -13.67
N ALA A 505 51.60 -4.01 -14.17
CA ALA A 505 52.56 -3.11 -13.54
C ALA A 505 52.02 -1.69 -13.26
N ASN A 506 51.16 -1.20 -14.12
CA ASN A 506 50.56 0.13 -13.98
C ASN A 506 49.23 0.11 -13.18
N SER A 507 48.79 -1.05 -12.73
CA SER A 507 47.55 -1.18 -11.98
C SER A 507 47.81 -1.19 -10.46
N LYS A 508 47.03 -0.40 -9.71
CA LYS A 508 47.06 -0.40 -8.25
C LYS A 508 46.22 -1.52 -7.65
N ARG A 509 45.68 -2.41 -8.47
CA ARG A 509 44.73 -3.46 -8.05
C ARG A 509 45.49 -4.78 -7.80
N LEU A 510 44.89 -5.64 -6.97
CA LEU A 510 45.49 -6.93 -6.61
C LEU A 510 44.83 -8.13 -7.30
N HIS A 511 43.59 -7.98 -7.77
CA HIS A 511 42.83 -9.05 -8.41
C HIS A 511 42.61 -8.76 -9.90
N PHE A 512 42.87 -9.74 -10.73
CA PHE A 512 42.76 -9.67 -12.19
C PHE A 512 42.04 -10.90 -12.72
N ALA A 513 41.07 -10.69 -13.61
CA ALA A 513 40.32 -11.78 -14.25
C ALA A 513 41.13 -12.47 -15.32
N VAL A 514 41.08 -13.79 -15.34
CA VAL A 514 41.59 -14.63 -16.42
C VAL A 514 40.42 -15.04 -17.29
N CYS A 515 40.42 -14.57 -18.54
CA CYS A 515 39.32 -14.81 -19.47
C CYS A 515 39.80 -15.64 -20.67
N ALA A 516 38.89 -16.49 -21.16
CA ALA A 516 39.07 -17.20 -22.42
C ALA A 516 38.94 -16.21 -23.61
N PRO A 517 39.32 -16.62 -24.84
CA PRO A 517 39.20 -15.74 -26.03
C PRO A 517 37.79 -15.26 -26.34
N ASP A 518 36.76 -16.00 -25.93
CA ASP A 518 35.33 -15.65 -26.02
C ASP A 518 34.88 -14.62 -24.97
N GLY A 519 35.75 -14.30 -24.00
CA GLY A 519 35.44 -13.38 -22.90
C GLY A 519 34.87 -14.02 -21.64
N SER A 520 34.66 -15.35 -21.63
CA SER A 520 34.19 -16.09 -20.46
C SER A 520 35.20 -16.11 -19.32
N LEU A 521 34.74 -16.04 -18.08
CA LEU A 521 35.62 -16.04 -16.90
C LEU A 521 36.08 -17.46 -16.58
N LEU A 522 37.39 -17.70 -16.66
CA LEU A 522 38.03 -18.98 -16.31
C LEU A 522 38.50 -19.00 -14.85
N GLY A 523 38.97 -17.86 -14.33
CA GLY A 523 39.52 -17.77 -13.00
C GLY A 523 40.00 -16.35 -12.69
N GLN A 524 40.79 -16.24 -11.64
CA GLN A 524 41.41 -14.95 -11.27
C GLN A 524 42.85 -15.14 -10.78
N ILE A 525 43.66 -14.12 -10.96
CA ILE A 525 44.97 -13.98 -10.32
C ILE A 525 44.83 -13.00 -9.14
N ASN A 526 45.25 -13.46 -7.94
CA ASN A 526 45.48 -12.59 -6.81
C ASN A 526 46.99 -12.41 -6.62
N LEU A 527 47.50 -11.18 -6.81
CA LEU A 527 48.93 -10.89 -6.71
C LEU A 527 49.54 -11.24 -5.35
N ASN A 528 48.73 -11.21 -4.28
CA ASN A 528 49.19 -11.59 -2.95
C ASN A 528 49.58 -13.10 -2.90
N ASN A 529 48.81 -13.94 -3.58
CA ASN A 529 49.04 -15.40 -3.57
C ASN A 529 50.32 -15.79 -4.32
N ILE A 530 50.67 -15.01 -5.35
CA ILE A 530 51.84 -15.29 -6.19
C ILE A 530 53.04 -14.40 -5.86
N ARG A 531 52.95 -13.61 -4.76
CA ARG A 531 53.99 -12.64 -4.36
C ARG A 531 55.37 -13.24 -4.21
N HIS A 532 55.48 -14.50 -3.77
CA HIS A 532 56.72 -15.20 -3.58
C HIS A 532 57.44 -15.56 -4.89
N ILE A 533 56.75 -15.59 -6.04
CA ILE A 533 57.29 -15.90 -7.37
C ILE A 533 57.48 -14.63 -8.24
N ILE A 534 56.77 -13.54 -7.98
CA ILE A 534 56.84 -12.30 -8.77
C ILE A 534 58.25 -11.72 -8.83
N PHE A 535 59.08 -11.89 -7.79
CA PHE A 535 60.42 -11.33 -7.71
C PHE A 535 61.52 -12.28 -8.24
N ARG A 536 61.14 -13.45 -8.80
CA ARG A 536 62.09 -14.44 -9.37
C ARG A 536 62.03 -14.40 -10.88
N SER A 537 62.97 -13.66 -11.49
CA SER A 537 63.02 -13.46 -12.94
C SER A 537 63.22 -14.73 -13.75
N GLU A 538 63.84 -15.76 -13.14
CA GLU A 538 64.04 -17.07 -13.76
C GLU A 538 62.73 -17.80 -14.08
N LEU A 539 61.67 -17.46 -13.35
CA LEU A 539 60.36 -18.10 -13.48
C LEU A 539 59.43 -17.43 -14.49
N TYR A 540 59.82 -16.27 -15.02
CA TYR A 540 58.98 -15.45 -15.91
C TYR A 540 58.52 -16.14 -17.18
N GLN A 541 59.33 -17.01 -17.73
CA GLN A 541 59.01 -17.80 -18.92
C GLN A 541 58.51 -19.23 -18.62
N GLN A 542 58.58 -19.65 -17.35
CA GLN A 542 58.25 -21.02 -16.96
C GLN A 542 56.77 -21.21 -16.56
N PHE A 543 56.17 -20.13 -15.99
CA PHE A 543 54.80 -20.16 -15.56
C PHE A 543 53.89 -19.40 -16.49
N THR A 544 52.71 -19.99 -16.78
CA THR A 544 51.60 -19.34 -17.47
C THR A 544 50.57 -18.86 -16.49
N VAL A 545 49.76 -17.88 -16.89
CA VAL A 545 48.63 -17.37 -16.11
C VAL A 545 47.67 -18.49 -15.72
N HIS A 546 47.46 -19.46 -16.62
CA HIS A 546 46.62 -20.63 -16.35
C HIS A 546 47.13 -21.47 -15.17
N ALA A 547 48.44 -21.65 -15.05
CA ALA A 547 49.04 -22.40 -13.94
C ALA A 547 48.98 -21.67 -12.60
N LEU A 548 48.85 -20.34 -12.61
CA LEU A 548 48.86 -19.47 -11.43
C LEU A 548 47.47 -18.98 -11.02
N MET A 549 46.47 -19.16 -11.88
CA MET A 549 45.11 -18.73 -11.58
C MET A 549 44.45 -19.58 -10.50
N SER A 550 43.54 -18.99 -9.78
CA SER A 550 42.67 -19.62 -8.77
C SER A 550 41.21 -19.43 -9.13
N THR A 551 40.35 -20.34 -8.72
CA THR A 551 38.91 -20.14 -8.82
C THR A 551 38.50 -19.02 -7.84
N PRO A 552 37.67 -18.04 -8.27
CA PRO A 552 37.09 -17.07 -7.36
C PRO A 552 36.26 -17.76 -6.29
N SER A 553 36.31 -17.25 -5.06
CA SER A 553 35.52 -17.81 -3.94
C SER A 553 34.01 -17.67 -4.18
N ALA A 554 33.60 -16.57 -4.82
CA ALA A 554 32.24 -16.35 -5.30
C ALA A 554 32.26 -15.51 -6.58
N VAL A 555 31.21 -15.64 -7.39
CA VAL A 555 30.99 -14.85 -8.62
C VAL A 555 29.66 -14.13 -8.50
N LEU A 556 29.65 -12.86 -8.82
CA LEU A 556 28.46 -12.01 -8.91
C LEU A 556 27.91 -12.04 -10.32
N ARG A 557 26.60 -11.97 -10.47
CA ARG A 557 25.95 -11.84 -11.78
C ARG A 557 25.31 -10.47 -11.93
N THR A 558 25.25 -9.97 -13.15
CA THR A 558 24.61 -8.68 -13.43
C THR A 558 23.11 -8.66 -13.13
N ASP A 559 22.46 -9.84 -13.10
CA ASP A 559 21.06 -10.03 -12.75
C ASP A 559 20.84 -10.35 -11.25
N ASP A 560 21.91 -10.46 -10.45
CA ASP A 560 21.78 -10.63 -8.99
C ASP A 560 21.16 -9.38 -8.34
N GLY A 561 20.21 -9.57 -7.43
CA GLY A 561 19.69 -8.50 -6.60
C GLY A 561 20.75 -8.01 -5.61
N MET A 562 20.74 -6.71 -5.29
CA MET A 562 21.76 -6.08 -4.42
C MET A 562 21.86 -6.72 -3.03
N LEU A 563 20.75 -7.22 -2.45
CA LEU A 563 20.75 -7.99 -1.20
C LEU A 563 21.58 -9.28 -1.33
N ALA A 564 21.37 -10.03 -2.41
CA ALA A 564 22.12 -11.27 -2.66
C ALA A 564 23.63 -10.99 -2.86
N ILE A 565 23.97 -9.84 -3.47
CA ILE A 565 25.36 -9.39 -3.63
C ILE A 565 25.98 -9.10 -2.26
N MET A 566 25.27 -8.36 -1.40
CA MET A 566 25.75 -8.06 -0.04
C MET A 566 25.92 -9.33 0.79
N ASP A 567 25.00 -10.27 0.71
CA ASP A 567 25.08 -11.57 1.39
C ASP A 567 26.30 -12.38 0.92
N LYS A 568 26.60 -12.40 -0.39
CA LYS A 568 27.81 -13.04 -0.91
C LYS A 568 29.10 -12.45 -0.33
N PHE A 569 29.14 -11.12 -0.10
CA PHE A 569 30.27 -10.47 0.57
C PHE A 569 30.34 -10.70 2.08
N GLN A 570 29.22 -11.06 2.74
CA GLN A 570 29.22 -11.41 4.16
C GLN A 570 29.66 -12.86 4.41
N ILE A 571 29.22 -13.78 3.56
CA ILE A 571 29.55 -15.21 3.67
C ILE A 571 31.00 -15.45 3.32
N ASP A 572 31.51 -14.75 2.31
CA ASP A 572 32.86 -14.87 1.82
C ASP A 572 33.64 -13.61 2.21
N ASP A 573 34.60 -13.72 3.12
CA ASP A 573 35.41 -12.57 3.59
C ASP A 573 36.29 -11.95 2.48
N ALA A 574 35.95 -12.21 1.21
CA ALA A 574 36.61 -11.66 0.05
C ALA A 574 36.40 -10.14 -0.03
N GLY A 575 37.47 -9.40 -0.13
CA GLY A 575 37.43 -7.94 -0.29
C GLY A 575 36.97 -7.49 -1.68
N THR A 576 37.00 -8.39 -2.70
CA THR A 576 36.69 -8.08 -4.10
C THR A 576 36.20 -9.34 -4.83
N LEU A 577 35.08 -9.25 -5.54
CA LEU A 577 34.48 -10.35 -6.30
C LEU A 577 34.31 -9.98 -7.78
N PRO A 578 34.52 -10.93 -8.72
CA PRO A 578 34.27 -10.74 -10.14
C PRO A 578 32.76 -10.73 -10.44
N VAL A 579 32.37 -9.96 -11.46
CA VAL A 579 31.01 -9.86 -11.99
C VAL A 579 30.98 -10.42 -13.41
N VAL A 580 30.01 -11.30 -13.68
CA VAL A 580 29.76 -11.85 -15.00
C VAL A 580 28.34 -11.53 -15.48
N ASP A 581 28.13 -11.55 -16.77
CA ASP A 581 26.81 -11.50 -17.37
C ASP A 581 26.10 -12.89 -17.32
N PRO A 582 24.83 -13.00 -17.77
CA PRO A 582 24.12 -14.28 -17.81
C PRO A 582 24.82 -15.36 -18.66
N ASP A 583 25.64 -14.96 -19.65
CA ASP A 583 26.40 -15.85 -20.55
C ASP A 583 27.80 -16.18 -20.03
N ASN A 584 28.10 -15.82 -18.75
CA ASN A 584 29.37 -16.00 -18.05
C ASN A 584 30.56 -15.19 -18.61
N HIS A 585 30.31 -14.12 -19.37
CA HIS A 585 31.37 -13.20 -19.78
C HIS A 585 31.71 -12.23 -18.64
N PHE A 586 32.99 -11.98 -18.47
CA PHE A 586 33.50 -11.09 -17.44
C PHE A 586 33.15 -9.61 -17.74
N VAL A 587 32.45 -8.95 -16.83
CA VAL A 587 32.03 -7.56 -16.92
C VAL A 587 32.97 -6.63 -16.14
N GLY A 588 33.36 -7.02 -14.94
CA GLY A 588 34.21 -6.19 -14.06
C GLY A 588 34.34 -6.78 -12.66
N TYR A 589 34.80 -5.97 -11.73
CA TYR A 589 34.92 -6.33 -10.31
C TYR A 589 34.11 -5.40 -9.44
N VAL A 590 33.54 -5.93 -8.35
CA VAL A 590 32.98 -5.13 -7.25
C VAL A 590 33.85 -5.32 -6.03
N SER A 591 34.20 -4.24 -5.34
CA SER A 591 34.88 -4.31 -4.04
C SER A 591 33.92 -4.00 -2.91
N ARG A 592 34.11 -4.68 -1.76
CA ARG A 592 33.37 -4.39 -0.51
C ARG A 592 33.44 -2.91 -0.16
N ALA A 593 34.60 -2.26 -0.29
CA ALA A 593 34.79 -0.86 0.02
C ALA A 593 33.94 0.08 -0.87
N GLN A 594 33.87 -0.19 -2.18
CA GLN A 594 33.03 0.57 -3.11
C GLN A 594 31.55 0.38 -2.81
N LEU A 595 31.14 -0.86 -2.53
CA LEU A 595 29.76 -1.19 -2.18
C LEU A 595 29.31 -0.44 -0.91
N TYR A 596 30.15 -0.45 0.15
CA TYR A 596 29.86 0.29 1.38
C TYR A 596 29.98 1.80 1.23
N SER A 597 30.79 2.31 0.29
CA SER A 597 30.86 3.75 0.00
C SER A 597 29.57 4.23 -0.63
N GLU A 598 29.04 3.52 -1.63
CA GLU A 598 27.76 3.83 -2.29
C GLU A 598 26.61 3.70 -1.27
N TYR A 599 26.60 2.64 -0.44
CA TYR A 599 25.65 2.47 0.65
C TYR A 599 25.64 3.68 1.60
N ARG A 600 26.83 4.15 2.04
CA ARG A 600 26.95 5.33 2.91
C ARG A 600 26.51 6.61 2.24
N GLU A 601 26.78 6.79 0.97
CA GLU A 601 26.38 7.97 0.20
C GLU A 601 24.86 8.06 0.13
N ILE A 602 24.18 6.95 -0.21
CA ILE A 602 22.71 6.87 -0.20
C ILE A 602 22.16 7.03 1.22
N MET A 603 22.77 6.40 2.24
CA MET A 603 22.37 6.57 3.64
C MET A 603 22.51 8.01 4.13
N LYS A 604 23.54 8.74 3.67
CA LYS A 604 23.75 10.14 4.04
C LYS A 604 22.65 11.03 3.46
N ASP A 605 22.25 10.79 2.22
CA ASP A 605 21.13 11.48 1.58
C ASP A 605 19.79 11.19 2.31
N PHE A 606 19.68 10.05 3.01
CA PHE A 606 18.53 9.71 3.87
C PHE A 606 18.61 10.25 5.30
N SER A 607 19.78 10.69 5.76
CA SER A 607 20.01 11.11 7.16
C SER A 607 20.29 12.61 7.34
N GLU A 608 20.45 13.39 6.28
CA GLU A 608 20.72 14.85 6.36
C GLU A 608 19.45 15.72 6.47
N ASP A 609 18.34 15.18 7.08
CA ASP A 609 17.17 15.98 7.48
C ASP A 609 16.82 15.84 8.95
#